data_02f1c2561f52f6696888fa13ce7c38e1
#
_entry.id   02f1c2561f52f6696888fa13ce7c38e1
#
_cell.length_a   1.000
_cell.length_b   1.000
_cell.length_c   1.000
_cell.angle_alpha   90.00
_cell.angle_beta   90.00
_cell.angle_gamma   90.00
#
_symmetry.space_group_name_H-M   'P 1'
#
loop_
_entity.id
_entity.type
_entity.pdbx_description
1 polymer ?
#
loop_
_entity_poly.entity_id
_entity_poly.type
_entity_poly.pdbx_seq_one_letter_code
_entity_poly.pdbx_strand_id
1 'polypeptide(L)'
;MNPRFVFWVPVAIQMVAGAFGIGLLWWWFGMVTALSVAVASLGAMVLVQLHYLYQLSGWLDEPNSAKLPDGWGEWTPVFSRLYRLRRDDEKNQAELTEWLARFRQAMHLLPDGVVIMDDVLFLEWCNPAAEEHLGLRHDRDKGMRVTNLVRSPDFMDYLILGRYDQPLVLSFRGRKLITHIIPFENRRQILVTHDVTESERTDMMRRDFVANASHELRTPLTVVLGFLEIAAAEQLDEGTRQAHLKLMMDQAYRMQHLIEDMLTLSRLESIDHPVRAEHVHIDQLLEKVRRDALALSAGKHEIVLDVNGSDVMGGVEELYSAFGNLAANAVRYTPAGGTVSMKWEDTATGVRFTVRDTGIGISPEHISRLTERFYRVDKSRSRETQGTGLGLAIVKHVLLRHNGTLSISSEPGKGSTFTVNLPKTLAAAPQPAAALAAN
;
A
#
# COMPACT_ATOMS: atom_id res chain seq x y z
N MET A 1 42.04 -44.11 15.62
CA MET A 1 42.69 -45.04 14.67
C MET A 1 42.73 -44.41 13.30
N ASN A 2 43.90 -44.47 12.64
CA ASN A 2 44.05 -43.88 11.30
C ASN A 2 43.09 -44.61 10.33
N PRO A 3 42.18 -43.92 9.59
CA PRO A 3 41.17 -44.55 8.73
C PRO A 3 41.76 -45.43 7.62
N ARG A 4 43.07 -45.29 7.34
CA ARG A 4 43.78 -46.15 6.41
C ARG A 4 44.05 -47.56 6.96
N PHE A 5 44.19 -47.70 8.29
CA PHE A 5 44.43 -49.01 8.95
C PHE A 5 43.16 -49.86 8.95
N VAL A 6 42.00 -49.25 9.13
CA VAL A 6 40.71 -49.95 9.17
C VAL A 6 40.42 -50.65 7.83
N PHE A 7 40.88 -50.08 6.73
CA PHE A 7 40.69 -50.67 5.40
C PHE A 7 41.49 -51.91 5.15
N TRP A 8 42.75 -51.96 5.65
CA TRP A 8 43.66 -53.07 5.36
C TRP A 8 43.50 -54.27 6.31
N VAL A 9 42.90 -54.09 7.50
CA VAL A 9 42.73 -55.16 8.48
C VAL A 9 41.85 -56.31 7.98
N PRO A 10 40.70 -56.13 7.37
CA PRO A 10 39.89 -57.20 6.81
C PRO A 10 40.62 -57.95 5.70
N VAL A 11 41.28 -57.21 4.82
CA VAL A 11 42.08 -57.81 3.69
C VAL A 11 43.21 -58.69 4.22
N ALA A 12 43.94 -58.22 5.21
CA ALA A 12 45.02 -59.00 5.84
C ALA A 12 44.50 -60.28 6.51
N ILE A 13 43.36 -60.18 7.22
CA ILE A 13 42.72 -61.32 7.86
C ILE A 13 42.26 -62.35 6.83
N GLN A 14 41.64 -61.92 5.71
CA GLN A 14 41.21 -62.79 4.66
C GLN A 14 42.38 -63.48 3.96
N MET A 15 43.47 -62.75 3.70
CA MET A 15 44.69 -63.34 3.10
C MET A 15 45.32 -64.38 4.00
N VAL A 16 45.44 -64.11 5.30
CA VAL A 16 46.00 -65.06 6.27
C VAL A 16 45.11 -66.29 6.39
N ALA A 17 43.81 -66.12 6.49
CA ALA A 17 42.84 -67.23 6.58
C ALA A 17 42.83 -68.06 5.27
N GLY A 18 42.92 -67.40 4.12
CA GLY A 18 43.02 -68.07 2.84
C GLY A 18 44.33 -68.89 2.72
N ALA A 19 45.46 -68.29 3.08
CA ALA A 19 46.75 -68.99 3.08
C ALA A 19 46.79 -70.22 4.03
N PHE A 20 46.20 -70.08 5.22
CA PHE A 20 46.04 -71.17 6.18
C PHE A 20 45.13 -72.28 5.64
N GLY A 21 43.97 -71.92 5.00
CA GLY A 21 43.10 -72.92 4.37
C GLY A 21 43.76 -73.68 3.23
N ILE A 22 44.52 -72.99 2.38
CA ILE A 22 45.29 -73.62 1.30
C ILE A 22 46.38 -74.54 1.86
N GLY A 23 47.02 -74.12 2.92
CA GLY A 23 48.01 -74.96 3.62
C GLY A 23 47.42 -76.26 4.19
N LEU A 24 46.19 -76.19 4.78
CA LEU A 24 45.48 -77.36 5.26
C LEU A 24 45.08 -78.33 4.11
N LEU A 25 44.61 -77.76 2.99
CA LEU A 25 44.24 -78.54 1.80
C LEU A 25 45.45 -79.24 1.20
N TRP A 26 46.61 -78.58 1.19
CA TRP A 26 47.88 -79.20 0.81
C TRP A 26 48.24 -80.36 1.67
N TRP A 27 48.09 -80.24 2.95
CA TRP A 27 48.38 -81.31 3.93
C TRP A 27 47.45 -82.55 3.76
N TRP A 28 46.17 -82.35 3.49
CA TRP A 28 45.19 -83.42 3.40
C TRP A 28 45.01 -84.06 2.05
N PHE A 29 45.04 -83.25 1.01
CA PHE A 29 44.66 -83.63 -0.38
C PHE A 29 45.76 -83.50 -1.44
N GLY A 30 46.94 -83.07 -1.03
CA GLY A 30 48.08 -82.95 -1.95
C GLY A 30 48.20 -81.62 -2.67
N MET A 31 49.38 -81.37 -3.33
CA MET A 31 49.76 -80.11 -3.90
C MET A 31 48.86 -79.67 -5.07
N VAL A 32 48.43 -80.61 -5.91
CA VAL A 32 47.61 -80.31 -7.12
C VAL A 32 46.25 -79.73 -6.77
N THR A 33 45.57 -80.36 -5.75
CA THR A 33 44.25 -79.92 -5.28
C THR A 33 44.32 -78.59 -4.56
N ALA A 34 45.33 -78.36 -3.72
CA ALA A 34 45.58 -77.10 -3.08
C ALA A 34 45.80 -75.96 -4.07
N LEU A 35 46.61 -76.19 -5.17
CA LEU A 35 46.88 -75.22 -6.19
C LEU A 35 45.64 -74.91 -7.05
N SER A 36 44.87 -75.93 -7.40
CA SER A 36 43.61 -75.72 -8.17
C SER A 36 42.58 -74.90 -7.39
N VAL A 37 42.42 -75.14 -6.09
CA VAL A 37 41.52 -74.36 -5.21
C VAL A 37 42.03 -72.92 -5.02
N ALA A 38 43.38 -72.75 -4.89
CA ALA A 38 43.98 -71.43 -4.81
C ALA A 38 43.75 -70.60 -6.04
N VAL A 39 43.95 -71.17 -7.25
CA VAL A 39 43.71 -70.50 -8.52
C VAL A 39 42.20 -70.17 -8.71
N ALA A 40 41.32 -71.11 -8.33
CA ALA A 40 39.89 -70.89 -8.44
C ALA A 40 39.41 -69.77 -7.46
N SER A 41 39.90 -69.74 -6.22
CA SER A 41 39.59 -68.73 -5.24
C SER A 41 40.13 -67.33 -5.66
N LEU A 42 41.33 -67.29 -6.18
CA LEU A 42 41.91 -66.04 -6.75
C LEU A 42 41.10 -65.52 -7.95
N GLY A 43 40.71 -66.43 -8.83
CA GLY A 43 39.83 -66.09 -9.97
C GLY A 43 38.47 -65.53 -9.54
N ALA A 44 37.85 -66.18 -8.57
CA ALA A 44 36.59 -65.70 -8.01
C ALA A 44 36.72 -64.32 -7.34
N MET A 45 37.82 -64.10 -6.61
CA MET A 45 38.11 -62.81 -5.97
C MET A 45 38.26 -61.70 -7.03
N VAL A 46 39.02 -61.96 -8.11
CA VAL A 46 39.20 -60.99 -9.23
C VAL A 46 37.85 -60.69 -9.90
N LEU A 47 37.00 -61.70 -10.15
CA LEU A 47 35.67 -61.51 -10.70
C LEU A 47 34.78 -60.63 -9.82
N VAL A 48 34.82 -60.82 -8.52
CA VAL A 48 34.08 -59.99 -7.58
C VAL A 48 34.58 -58.51 -7.62
N GLN A 49 35.89 -58.31 -7.64
CA GLN A 49 36.48 -56.95 -7.78
C GLN A 49 36.06 -56.28 -9.07
N LEU A 50 36.13 -57.00 -10.20
CA LEU A 50 35.70 -56.48 -11.50
C LEU A 50 34.21 -56.16 -11.52
N HIS A 51 33.37 -56.97 -10.88
CA HIS A 51 31.98 -56.74 -10.77
C HIS A 51 31.68 -55.43 -10.04
N TYR A 52 32.30 -55.16 -8.91
CA TYR A 52 32.13 -53.91 -8.17
C TYR A 52 32.71 -52.72 -8.92
N LEU A 53 33.82 -52.88 -9.60
CA LEU A 53 34.37 -51.83 -10.52
C LEU A 53 33.39 -51.51 -11.66
N TYR A 54 32.78 -52.50 -12.25
CA TYR A 54 31.77 -52.35 -13.30
C TYR A 54 30.53 -51.61 -12.75
N GLN A 55 30.03 -52.00 -11.57
CA GLN A 55 28.91 -51.32 -10.91
C GLN A 55 29.26 -49.88 -10.58
N LEU A 56 30.47 -49.62 -10.07
CA LEU A 56 30.94 -48.27 -9.80
C LEU A 56 31.03 -47.41 -11.05
N SER A 57 31.56 -47.97 -12.16
CA SER A 57 31.62 -47.24 -13.42
C SER A 57 30.22 -46.88 -13.94
N GLY A 58 29.30 -47.85 -13.96
CA GLY A 58 27.92 -47.57 -14.36
C GLY A 58 27.19 -46.58 -13.47
N TRP A 59 27.52 -46.54 -12.16
CA TRP A 59 26.96 -45.54 -11.27
C TRP A 59 27.56 -44.14 -11.49
N LEU A 60 28.87 -44.07 -11.88
CA LEU A 60 29.54 -42.79 -12.17
C LEU A 60 29.01 -42.11 -13.45
N ASP A 61 28.47 -42.88 -14.39
CA ASP A 61 27.87 -42.33 -15.63
C ASP A 61 26.53 -41.64 -15.30
N GLU A 62 25.73 -42.19 -14.36
CA GLU A 62 24.49 -41.60 -13.88
C GLU A 62 24.44 -41.61 -12.33
N PRO A 63 25.13 -40.71 -11.66
CA PRO A 63 25.22 -40.73 -10.21
C PRO A 63 23.91 -40.36 -9.56
N ASN A 64 23.24 -41.36 -8.92
CA ASN A 64 22.02 -41.20 -8.19
C ASN A 64 22.13 -41.87 -6.82
N SER A 65 21.81 -41.15 -5.75
CA SER A 65 21.89 -41.64 -4.38
C SER A 65 20.99 -42.87 -4.13
N ALA A 66 19.85 -42.97 -4.83
CA ALA A 66 18.91 -44.08 -4.69
C ALA A 66 19.34 -45.38 -5.39
N LYS A 67 20.33 -45.34 -6.30
CA LYS A 67 20.78 -46.47 -7.10
C LYS A 67 22.22 -46.91 -6.79
N LEU A 68 22.77 -46.46 -5.64
CA LEU A 68 24.12 -46.85 -5.26
C LEU A 68 24.15 -48.35 -4.95
N PRO A 69 25.13 -49.12 -5.51
CA PRO A 69 25.26 -50.53 -5.24
C PRO A 69 25.58 -50.80 -3.77
N ASP A 70 24.99 -51.86 -3.21
CA ASP A 70 25.40 -52.34 -1.92
C ASP A 70 26.76 -53.03 -1.99
N GLY A 71 27.75 -52.49 -1.28
CA GLY A 71 29.09 -53.05 -1.20
C GLY A 71 29.16 -54.14 -0.16
N TRP A 72 29.88 -55.21 -0.47
CA TRP A 72 30.27 -56.25 0.49
C TRP A 72 31.76 -56.21 0.78
N GLY A 73 32.14 -56.45 2.03
CA GLY A 73 33.55 -56.48 2.45
C GLY A 73 34.22 -55.09 2.31
N GLU A 74 35.28 -55.04 1.52
CA GLU A 74 36.15 -53.84 1.29
C GLU A 74 35.43 -52.71 0.56
N TRP A 75 34.43 -53.03 -0.22
CA TRP A 75 33.65 -52.06 -1.01
C TRP A 75 32.60 -51.29 -0.17
N THR A 76 32.16 -51.85 0.96
CA THR A 76 31.19 -51.22 1.84
C THR A 76 31.63 -49.80 2.27
N PRO A 77 32.88 -49.57 2.79
CA PRO A 77 33.31 -48.23 3.17
C PRO A 77 33.45 -47.27 1.97
N VAL A 78 33.79 -47.80 0.78
CA VAL A 78 33.90 -46.98 -0.43
C VAL A 78 32.54 -46.48 -0.88
N PHE A 79 31.56 -47.36 -1.04
CA PHE A 79 30.20 -46.97 -1.39
C PHE A 79 29.51 -46.11 -0.33
N SER A 80 29.77 -46.39 0.95
CA SER A 80 29.26 -45.57 2.06
C SER A 80 29.79 -44.14 2.04
N ARG A 81 31.05 -43.93 1.62
CA ARG A 81 31.63 -42.59 1.46
C ARG A 81 31.05 -41.88 0.25
N LEU A 82 30.90 -42.56 -0.89
CA LEU A 82 30.28 -42.01 -2.10
C LEU A 82 28.82 -41.62 -1.85
N TYR A 83 28.09 -42.48 -1.12
CA TYR A 83 26.70 -42.16 -0.72
C TYR A 83 26.63 -40.88 0.12
N ARG A 84 27.49 -40.75 1.14
CA ARG A 84 27.50 -39.53 1.96
C ARG A 84 27.86 -38.30 1.14
N LEU A 85 28.91 -38.35 0.32
CA LEU A 85 29.31 -37.23 -0.52
C LEU A 85 28.18 -36.76 -1.46
N ARG A 86 27.53 -37.73 -2.09
CA ARG A 86 26.42 -37.41 -3.04
C ARG A 86 25.21 -36.87 -2.30
N ARG A 87 24.85 -37.46 -1.16
CA ARG A 87 23.73 -36.98 -0.37
C ARG A 87 23.96 -35.58 0.18
N ASP A 88 25.20 -35.29 0.62
CA ASP A 88 25.54 -33.95 1.09
C ASP A 88 25.49 -32.92 -0.04
N ASP A 89 25.96 -33.29 -1.25
CA ASP A 89 25.86 -32.43 -2.45
C ASP A 89 24.40 -32.18 -2.86
N GLU A 90 23.56 -33.22 -2.93
CA GLU A 90 22.13 -33.09 -3.22
C GLU A 90 21.41 -32.22 -2.17
N LYS A 91 21.76 -32.36 -0.89
CA LYS A 91 21.23 -31.55 0.18
C LYS A 91 21.63 -30.09 0.04
N ASN A 92 22.91 -29.81 -0.25
CA ASN A 92 23.40 -28.45 -0.43
C ASN A 92 22.75 -27.78 -1.65
N GLN A 93 22.56 -28.52 -2.75
CA GLN A 93 21.86 -28.02 -3.92
C GLN A 93 20.39 -27.72 -3.64
N ALA A 94 19.70 -28.59 -2.90
CA ALA A 94 18.32 -28.38 -2.49
C ALA A 94 18.19 -27.15 -1.60
N GLU A 95 19.07 -27.01 -0.59
CA GLU A 95 19.10 -25.85 0.32
C GLU A 95 19.37 -24.54 -0.46
N LEU A 96 20.31 -24.54 -1.39
CA LEU A 96 20.61 -23.39 -2.24
C LEU A 96 19.41 -23.00 -3.10
N THR A 97 18.74 -23.99 -3.72
CA THR A 97 17.57 -23.76 -4.55
C THR A 97 16.41 -23.19 -3.72
N GLU A 98 16.18 -23.73 -2.53
CA GLU A 98 15.17 -23.21 -1.61
C GLU A 98 15.48 -21.78 -1.14
N TRP A 99 16.76 -21.52 -0.81
CA TRP A 99 17.20 -20.18 -0.42
C TRP A 99 16.98 -19.16 -1.56
N LEU A 100 17.34 -19.51 -2.79
CA LEU A 100 17.10 -18.66 -3.97
C LEU A 100 15.62 -18.41 -4.22
N ALA A 101 14.77 -19.42 -4.03
CA ALA A 101 13.32 -19.26 -4.14
C ALA A 101 12.77 -18.30 -3.09
N ARG A 102 13.18 -18.46 -1.82
CA ARG A 102 12.81 -17.54 -0.72
C ARG A 102 13.30 -16.12 -0.97
N PHE A 103 14.54 -15.97 -1.45
CA PHE A 103 15.09 -14.66 -1.78
C PHE A 103 14.29 -13.96 -2.89
N ARG A 104 13.96 -14.68 -3.98
CA ARG A 104 13.09 -14.13 -5.04
C ARG A 104 11.74 -13.70 -4.50
N GLN A 105 11.11 -14.52 -3.68
CA GLN A 105 9.82 -14.19 -3.06
C GLN A 105 9.91 -12.95 -2.17
N ALA A 106 10.97 -12.81 -1.37
CA ALA A 106 11.19 -11.61 -0.57
C ALA A 106 11.35 -10.36 -1.44
N MET A 107 12.12 -10.44 -2.53
CA MET A 107 12.29 -9.33 -3.47
C MET A 107 10.97 -8.95 -4.20
N HIS A 108 10.07 -9.91 -4.44
CA HIS A 108 8.75 -9.65 -5.01
C HIS A 108 7.81 -8.90 -4.06
N LEU A 109 7.97 -9.08 -2.75
CA LEU A 109 7.13 -8.45 -1.74
C LEU A 109 7.63 -7.06 -1.32
N LEU A 110 8.85 -6.67 -1.71
CA LEU A 110 9.37 -5.35 -1.42
C LEU A 110 8.58 -4.27 -2.17
N PRO A 111 8.06 -3.24 -1.45
CA PRO A 111 7.38 -2.11 -2.08
C PRO A 111 8.37 -1.20 -2.82
N ASP A 112 9.66 -1.26 -2.47
CA ASP A 112 10.70 -0.49 -3.13
C ASP A 112 11.15 -1.17 -4.43
N GLY A 113 11.31 -0.37 -5.48
CA GLY A 113 11.88 -0.84 -6.72
C GLY A 113 13.39 -1.02 -6.60
N VAL A 114 13.87 -2.20 -6.94
CA VAL A 114 15.31 -2.53 -6.94
C VAL A 114 15.73 -2.92 -8.35
N VAL A 115 16.74 -2.23 -8.86
CA VAL A 115 17.35 -2.49 -10.18
C VAL A 115 18.83 -2.76 -9.98
N ILE A 116 19.32 -3.87 -10.51
CA ILE A 116 20.76 -4.18 -10.55
C ILE A 116 21.25 -3.90 -11.96
N MET A 117 22.31 -3.11 -12.06
CA MET A 117 22.97 -2.74 -13.32
C MET A 117 24.47 -2.88 -13.20
N ASP A 118 25.12 -3.05 -14.34
CA ASP A 118 26.58 -3.11 -14.44
C ASP A 118 27.20 -1.69 -14.39
N ASP A 119 28.52 -1.59 -14.50
CA ASP A 119 29.28 -0.34 -14.50
C ASP A 119 29.03 0.55 -15.74
N VAL A 120 28.39 0.01 -16.76
CA VAL A 120 28.00 0.71 -18.00
C VAL A 120 26.50 1.00 -18.05
N LEU A 121 25.79 0.74 -16.92
CA LEU A 121 24.37 1.00 -16.70
C LEU A 121 23.43 0.08 -17.51
N PHE A 122 23.86 -1.13 -17.88
CA PHE A 122 22.99 -2.13 -18.47
C PHE A 122 22.18 -2.85 -17.38
N LEU A 123 20.90 -3.04 -17.64
CA LEU A 123 19.98 -3.76 -16.75
C LEU A 123 20.35 -5.25 -16.66
N GLU A 124 20.78 -5.71 -15.49
CA GLU A 124 20.98 -7.13 -15.21
C GLU A 124 19.73 -7.78 -14.63
N TRP A 125 19.10 -7.09 -13.68
CA TRP A 125 17.92 -7.60 -12.99
C TRP A 125 17.08 -6.44 -12.38
N CYS A 126 15.77 -6.67 -12.26
CA CYS A 126 14.87 -5.78 -11.50
C CYS A 126 13.76 -6.59 -10.81
N ASN A 127 13.23 -6.05 -9.71
CA ASN A 127 12.06 -6.61 -9.04
C ASN A 127 10.76 -6.03 -9.63
N PRO A 128 9.58 -6.62 -9.31
CA PRO A 128 8.29 -6.13 -9.83
C PRO A 128 7.97 -4.68 -9.47
N ALA A 129 8.34 -4.23 -8.26
CA ALA A 129 8.15 -2.83 -7.88
C ALA A 129 8.93 -1.88 -8.80
N ALA A 130 10.17 -2.21 -9.19
CA ALA A 130 10.92 -1.42 -10.16
C ALA A 130 10.29 -1.44 -11.55
N GLU A 131 9.70 -2.57 -11.97
CA GLU A 131 8.95 -2.64 -13.21
C GLU A 131 7.77 -1.66 -13.21
N GLU A 132 7.05 -1.59 -12.09
CA GLU A 132 5.92 -0.69 -11.92
C GLU A 132 6.35 0.79 -11.81
N HIS A 133 7.38 1.09 -11.00
CA HIS A 133 7.88 2.45 -10.76
C HIS A 133 8.49 3.08 -12.02
N LEU A 134 9.33 2.32 -12.71
CA LEU A 134 10.11 2.80 -13.85
C LEU A 134 9.53 2.36 -15.21
N GLY A 135 8.51 1.49 -15.19
CA GLY A 135 7.89 0.94 -16.40
C GLY A 135 8.83 0.02 -17.18
N LEU A 136 9.72 -0.66 -16.46
CA LEU A 136 10.62 -1.66 -17.01
C LEU A 136 9.88 -2.99 -17.22
N ARG A 137 10.51 -3.89 -18.00
CA ARG A 137 10.11 -5.29 -18.10
C ARG A 137 11.37 -6.14 -18.11
N HIS A 138 11.59 -6.88 -17.05
CA HIS A 138 12.81 -7.67 -16.90
C HIS A 138 13.11 -8.55 -18.11
N ASP A 139 12.10 -9.27 -18.61
CA ASP A 139 12.27 -10.22 -19.71
C ASP A 139 12.64 -9.56 -21.05
N ARG A 140 12.18 -8.32 -21.27
CA ARG A 140 12.39 -7.59 -22.52
C ARG A 140 13.58 -6.65 -22.47
N ASP A 141 13.77 -6.00 -21.33
CA ASP A 141 14.66 -4.84 -21.21
C ASP A 141 16.04 -5.25 -20.62
N LYS A 142 16.22 -6.53 -20.26
CA LYS A 142 17.50 -7.08 -19.78
C LYS A 142 18.59 -6.86 -20.82
N GLY A 143 19.74 -6.33 -20.40
CA GLY A 143 20.85 -5.97 -21.27
C GLY A 143 20.66 -4.66 -22.04
N MET A 144 19.60 -3.88 -21.75
CA MET A 144 19.45 -2.51 -22.23
C MET A 144 19.98 -1.51 -21.21
N ARG A 145 20.46 -0.36 -21.67
CA ARG A 145 20.88 0.71 -20.79
C ARG A 145 19.68 1.32 -20.07
N VAL A 146 19.75 1.41 -18.74
CA VAL A 146 18.69 1.99 -17.91
C VAL A 146 18.39 3.44 -18.30
N THR A 147 19.39 4.20 -18.75
CA THR A 147 19.24 5.55 -19.28
C THR A 147 18.36 5.67 -20.52
N ASN A 148 18.29 4.61 -21.34
CA ASN A 148 17.41 4.59 -22.53
C ASN A 148 15.95 4.26 -22.15
N LEU A 149 15.78 3.60 -21.02
CA LEU A 149 14.47 3.18 -20.49
C LEU A 149 13.86 4.29 -19.64
N VAL A 150 14.64 4.90 -18.74
CA VAL A 150 14.23 6.02 -17.90
C VAL A 150 14.73 7.32 -18.53
N ARG A 151 13.90 7.88 -19.42
CA ARG A 151 14.24 9.10 -20.18
C ARG A 151 13.88 10.35 -19.37
N SER A 152 14.67 10.65 -18.35
CA SER A 152 14.58 11.88 -17.57
C SER A 152 15.92 12.62 -17.60
N PRO A 153 15.94 13.93 -17.90
CA PRO A 153 17.17 14.73 -17.84
C PRO A 153 17.80 14.69 -16.45
N ASP A 154 17.01 14.88 -15.39
CA ASP A 154 17.48 14.88 -14.01
C ASP A 154 18.15 13.55 -13.63
N PHE A 155 17.57 12.43 -14.11
CA PHE A 155 18.12 11.10 -13.87
C PHE A 155 19.44 10.88 -14.63
N MET A 156 19.53 11.39 -15.85
CA MET A 156 20.76 11.34 -16.66
C MET A 156 21.87 12.16 -16.00
N ASP A 157 21.57 13.37 -15.56
CA ASP A 157 22.54 14.24 -14.88
C ASP A 157 23.02 13.62 -13.58
N TYR A 158 22.12 12.99 -12.81
CA TYR A 158 22.45 12.28 -11.58
C TYR A 158 23.45 11.15 -11.82
N LEU A 159 23.24 10.37 -12.88
CA LEU A 159 24.15 9.28 -13.29
C LEU A 159 25.50 9.79 -13.78
N ILE A 160 25.52 10.87 -14.59
CA ILE A 160 26.76 11.43 -15.17
C ILE A 160 27.60 12.10 -14.08
N LEU A 161 26.98 12.83 -13.15
CA LEU A 161 27.67 13.50 -12.05
C LEU A 161 28.28 12.52 -11.04
N GLY A 162 27.74 11.30 -10.94
CA GLY A 162 28.25 10.27 -10.03
C GLY A 162 28.20 10.64 -8.54
N ARG A 163 27.42 11.66 -8.18
CA ARG A 163 27.25 12.12 -6.79
C ARG A 163 26.03 11.45 -6.17
N TYR A 164 26.24 10.28 -5.62
CA TYR A 164 25.17 9.47 -5.04
C TYR A 164 24.94 9.70 -3.54
N ASP A 165 25.62 10.72 -2.97
CA ASP A 165 25.51 11.10 -1.56
C ASP A 165 24.11 11.63 -1.20
N GLN A 166 23.40 12.19 -2.18
CA GLN A 166 22.04 12.69 -2.01
C GLN A 166 21.08 11.92 -2.91
N PRO A 167 19.86 11.62 -2.41
CA PRO A 167 18.83 11.01 -3.23
C PRO A 167 18.37 11.96 -4.34
N LEU A 168 18.05 11.40 -5.49
CA LEU A 168 17.35 12.12 -6.54
C LEU A 168 15.84 11.98 -6.35
N VAL A 169 15.11 13.08 -6.37
CA VAL A 169 13.65 13.07 -6.47
C VAL A 169 13.27 13.11 -7.94
N LEU A 170 12.76 12.00 -8.43
CA LEU A 170 12.39 11.78 -9.83
C LEU A 170 10.88 11.81 -10.01
N SER A 171 10.38 12.72 -10.86
CA SER A 171 8.98 12.69 -11.32
C SER A 171 8.88 11.90 -12.62
N PHE A 172 8.33 10.70 -12.56
CA PHE A 172 8.29 9.82 -13.70
C PHE A 172 6.95 9.07 -13.82
N ARG A 173 6.32 9.12 -14.99
CA ARG A 173 5.02 8.48 -15.28
C ARG A 173 3.91 8.82 -14.28
N GLY A 174 3.87 10.04 -13.78
CA GLY A 174 2.87 10.49 -12.79
C GLY A 174 3.13 10.03 -11.36
N ARG A 175 4.27 9.37 -11.11
CA ARG A 175 4.77 9.00 -9.78
C ARG A 175 5.88 9.94 -9.36
N LYS A 176 6.03 10.13 -8.06
CA LYS A 176 7.15 10.83 -7.44
C LYS A 176 8.00 9.80 -6.70
N LEU A 177 9.20 9.57 -7.23
CA LEU A 177 10.12 8.54 -6.75
C LEU A 177 11.33 9.19 -6.08
N ILE A 178 11.70 8.70 -4.91
CA ILE A 178 13.02 8.96 -4.33
C ILE A 178 13.94 7.85 -4.81
N THR A 179 15.02 8.22 -5.50
CA THR A 179 15.95 7.27 -6.09
C THR A 179 17.33 7.37 -5.48
N HIS A 180 17.89 6.23 -5.13
CA HIS A 180 19.26 6.10 -4.63
C HIS A 180 20.05 5.13 -5.49
N ILE A 181 21.31 5.45 -5.77
CA ILE A 181 22.27 4.54 -6.38
C ILE A 181 23.30 4.14 -5.34
N ILE A 182 23.44 2.84 -5.15
CA ILE A 182 24.36 2.23 -4.19
C ILE A 182 25.38 1.41 -4.97
N PRO A 183 26.68 1.75 -4.88
CA PRO A 183 27.73 0.91 -5.46
C PRO A 183 27.71 -0.49 -4.82
N PHE A 184 27.81 -1.52 -5.64
CA PHE A 184 27.78 -2.91 -5.23
C PHE A 184 29.00 -3.67 -5.80
N GLU A 185 29.24 -4.88 -5.37
CA GLU A 185 30.42 -5.67 -5.72
C GLU A 185 30.76 -5.69 -7.23
N ASN A 186 32.04 -5.81 -7.58
CA ASN A 186 32.53 -5.98 -8.94
C ASN A 186 32.07 -4.90 -9.97
N ARG A 187 32.04 -3.62 -9.56
CA ARG A 187 31.59 -2.49 -10.39
C ARG A 187 30.09 -2.50 -10.74
N ARG A 188 29.28 -3.24 -10.01
CA ARG A 188 27.82 -3.18 -10.14
C ARG A 188 27.23 -2.03 -9.35
N GLN A 189 26.05 -1.63 -9.74
CA GLN A 189 25.29 -0.59 -9.04
C GLN A 189 23.87 -1.09 -8.78
N ILE A 190 23.34 -0.76 -7.62
CA ILE A 190 21.96 -1.01 -7.28
C ILE A 190 21.23 0.33 -7.28
N LEU A 191 20.22 0.48 -8.12
CA LEU A 191 19.28 1.58 -8.09
C LEU A 191 18.08 1.17 -7.24
N VAL A 192 17.82 1.91 -6.17
CA VAL A 192 16.64 1.75 -5.32
C VAL A 192 15.69 2.89 -5.60
N THR A 193 14.41 2.59 -5.80
CA THR A 193 13.35 3.59 -6.01
C THR A 193 12.25 3.41 -4.99
N HIS A 194 11.93 4.46 -4.26
CA HIS A 194 10.85 4.51 -3.28
C HIS A 194 9.72 5.41 -3.81
N ASP A 195 8.50 4.89 -3.92
CA ASP A 195 7.34 5.67 -4.37
C ASP A 195 6.77 6.48 -3.20
N VAL A 196 6.93 7.81 -3.28
CA VAL A 196 6.44 8.76 -2.29
C VAL A 196 5.22 9.54 -2.78
N THR A 197 4.59 9.10 -3.86
CA THR A 197 3.50 9.83 -4.52
C THR A 197 2.36 10.14 -3.56
N GLU A 198 1.88 9.15 -2.83
CA GLU A 198 0.77 9.32 -1.87
C GLU A 198 1.17 10.15 -0.65
N SER A 199 2.39 9.95 -0.14
CA SER A 199 2.92 10.75 0.98
C SER A 199 3.05 12.22 0.59
N GLU A 200 3.63 12.49 -0.57
CA GLU A 200 3.79 13.87 -1.09
C GLU A 200 2.45 14.53 -1.39
N ARG A 201 1.47 13.79 -1.92
CA ARG A 201 0.10 14.30 -2.13
C ARG A 201 -0.53 14.70 -0.80
N THR A 202 -0.38 13.87 0.22
CA THR A 202 -0.91 14.13 1.55
C THR A 202 -0.25 15.36 2.17
N ASP A 203 1.07 15.48 2.07
CA ASP A 203 1.81 16.63 2.56
C ASP A 203 1.47 17.93 1.81
N MET A 204 1.28 17.85 0.50
CA MET A 204 0.83 18.98 -0.31
C MET A 204 -0.58 19.42 0.10
N MET A 205 -1.52 18.48 0.22
CA MET A 205 -2.88 18.79 0.69
C MET A 205 -2.88 19.43 2.08
N ARG A 206 -1.99 18.99 2.97
CA ARG A 206 -1.85 19.58 4.32
C ARG A 206 -1.29 21.00 4.26
N ARG A 207 -0.27 21.26 3.44
CA ARG A 207 0.29 22.60 3.24
C ARG A 207 -0.74 23.55 2.64
N ASP A 208 -1.45 23.12 1.60
CA ASP A 208 -2.49 23.90 0.95
C ASP A 208 -3.65 24.21 1.91
N PHE A 209 -4.01 23.24 2.77
CA PHE A 209 -5.01 23.44 3.81
C PHE A 209 -4.61 24.55 4.78
N VAL A 210 -3.38 24.52 5.32
CA VAL A 210 -2.87 25.55 6.25
C VAL A 210 -2.78 26.91 5.57
N ALA A 211 -2.29 26.97 4.34
CA ALA A 211 -2.19 28.20 3.56
C ALA A 211 -3.57 28.84 3.31
N ASN A 212 -4.53 28.04 2.82
CA ASN A 212 -5.88 28.51 2.56
C ASN A 212 -6.61 28.95 3.83
N ALA A 213 -6.46 28.18 4.93
CA ALA A 213 -7.00 28.53 6.24
C ALA A 213 -6.50 29.90 6.71
N SER A 214 -5.19 30.13 6.59
CA SER A 214 -4.57 31.40 6.95
C SER A 214 -5.11 32.57 6.12
N HIS A 215 -5.31 32.36 4.83
CA HIS A 215 -5.90 33.37 3.96
C HIS A 215 -7.37 33.67 4.28
N GLU A 216 -8.19 32.63 4.50
CA GLU A 216 -9.61 32.76 4.79
C GLU A 216 -9.88 33.37 6.21
N LEU A 217 -8.95 33.24 7.16
CA LEU A 217 -8.98 33.88 8.46
C LEU A 217 -8.47 35.32 8.40
N ARG A 218 -7.43 35.61 7.62
CA ARG A 218 -6.82 36.95 7.55
C ARG A 218 -7.80 38.00 7.00
N THR A 219 -8.55 37.64 5.96
CA THR A 219 -9.49 38.57 5.31
C THR A 219 -10.54 39.14 6.27
N PRO A 220 -11.35 38.34 6.98
CA PRO A 220 -12.34 38.85 7.94
C PRO A 220 -11.68 39.60 9.11
N LEU A 221 -10.51 39.13 9.59
CA LEU A 221 -9.76 39.80 10.65
C LEU A 221 -9.34 41.21 10.24
N THR A 222 -8.84 41.38 9.01
CA THR A 222 -8.46 42.71 8.48
C THR A 222 -9.69 43.65 8.42
N VAL A 223 -10.86 43.12 8.06
CA VAL A 223 -12.11 43.91 8.04
C VAL A 223 -12.50 44.34 9.45
N VAL A 224 -12.45 43.42 10.45
CA VAL A 224 -12.74 43.75 11.85
C VAL A 224 -11.78 44.82 12.38
N LEU A 225 -10.48 44.67 12.11
CA LEU A 225 -9.46 45.63 12.54
C LEU A 225 -9.69 47.01 11.91
N GLY A 226 -9.98 47.07 10.59
CA GLY A 226 -10.22 48.32 9.90
C GLY A 226 -11.45 49.08 10.46
N PHE A 227 -12.55 48.38 10.79
CA PHE A 227 -13.71 49.02 11.43
C PHE A 227 -13.43 49.44 12.87
N LEU A 228 -12.58 48.71 13.60
CA LEU A 228 -12.15 49.10 14.94
C LEU A 228 -11.26 50.35 14.90
N GLU A 229 -10.33 50.47 13.91
CA GLU A 229 -9.51 51.64 13.71
C GLU A 229 -10.37 52.90 13.41
N ILE A 230 -11.36 52.76 12.51
CA ILE A 230 -12.32 53.84 12.20
C ILE A 230 -13.11 54.24 13.46
N ALA A 231 -13.61 53.27 14.19
CA ALA A 231 -14.38 53.52 15.41
C ALA A 231 -13.54 54.16 16.53
N ALA A 232 -12.21 53.95 16.53
CA ALA A 232 -11.29 54.56 17.47
C ALA A 232 -10.84 55.99 17.08
N ALA A 233 -10.83 56.27 15.79
CA ALA A 233 -10.30 57.54 15.22
C ALA A 233 -11.39 58.61 15.02
N GLU A 234 -12.64 58.20 14.78
CA GLU A 234 -13.70 59.12 14.39
C GLU A 234 -14.90 59.09 15.39
N GLN A 235 -15.55 60.27 15.59
CA GLN A 235 -16.82 60.35 16.27
C GLN A 235 -17.93 59.97 15.27
N LEU A 236 -18.30 58.71 15.30
CA LEU A 236 -19.37 58.14 14.43
C LEU A 236 -20.75 58.46 15.02
N ASP A 237 -21.70 58.79 14.14
CA ASP A 237 -23.11 58.81 14.52
C ASP A 237 -23.58 57.41 14.92
N GLU A 238 -24.60 57.31 15.76
CA GLU A 238 -25.09 56.08 16.35
C GLU A 238 -25.52 55.05 15.27
N GLY A 239 -26.12 55.49 14.16
CA GLY A 239 -26.52 54.59 13.05
C GLY A 239 -25.32 53.93 12.37
N THR A 240 -24.29 54.70 12.03
CA THR A 240 -23.03 54.23 11.43
C THR A 240 -22.30 53.32 12.40
N ARG A 241 -22.25 53.69 13.69
CA ARG A 241 -21.63 52.85 14.71
C ARG A 241 -22.29 51.47 14.82
N GLN A 242 -23.62 51.42 14.84
CA GLN A 242 -24.35 50.15 14.87
C GLN A 242 -24.16 49.33 13.63
N ALA A 243 -24.11 49.95 12.45
CA ALA A 243 -23.82 49.25 11.19
C ALA A 243 -22.40 48.62 11.19
N HIS A 244 -21.41 49.36 11.67
CA HIS A 244 -20.02 48.84 11.78
C HIS A 244 -19.95 47.69 12.81
N LEU A 245 -20.60 47.80 13.98
CA LEU A 245 -20.65 46.73 14.97
C LEU A 245 -21.30 45.46 14.39
N LYS A 246 -22.37 45.61 13.65
CA LYS A 246 -23.04 44.48 12.98
C LYS A 246 -22.11 43.79 12.00
N LEU A 247 -21.40 44.56 11.14
CA LEU A 247 -20.43 44.02 10.18
C LEU A 247 -19.29 43.29 10.89
N MET A 248 -18.75 43.84 11.98
CA MET A 248 -17.71 43.21 12.76
C MET A 248 -18.20 41.89 13.40
N MET A 249 -19.41 41.87 13.95
CA MET A 249 -20.02 40.66 14.50
C MET A 249 -20.20 39.57 13.41
N ASP A 250 -20.71 39.96 12.24
CA ASP A 250 -20.86 39.02 11.11
C ASP A 250 -19.52 38.40 10.71
N GLN A 251 -18.43 39.19 10.68
CA GLN A 251 -17.10 38.67 10.40
C GLN A 251 -16.55 37.76 11.51
N ALA A 252 -16.81 38.10 12.79
CA ALA A 252 -16.41 37.29 13.92
C ALA A 252 -17.13 35.91 13.93
N TYR A 253 -18.45 35.88 13.68
CA TYR A 253 -19.19 34.62 13.50
C TYR A 253 -18.70 33.80 12.32
N ARG A 254 -18.35 34.46 11.20
CA ARG A 254 -17.76 33.76 10.05
C ARG A 254 -16.44 33.09 10.40
N MET A 255 -15.55 33.78 11.15
CA MET A 255 -14.29 33.19 11.60
C MET A 255 -14.52 32.01 12.57
N GLN A 256 -15.49 32.13 13.49
CA GLN A 256 -15.87 31.06 14.40
C GLN A 256 -16.32 29.81 13.63
N HIS A 257 -17.26 29.94 12.69
CA HIS A 257 -17.72 28.82 11.87
C HIS A 257 -16.58 28.20 11.03
N LEU A 258 -15.67 29.01 10.52
CA LEU A 258 -14.51 28.49 9.78
C LEU A 258 -13.62 27.62 10.68
N ILE A 259 -13.37 28.06 11.92
CA ILE A 259 -12.58 27.31 12.90
C ILE A 259 -13.31 26.00 13.29
N GLU A 260 -14.62 26.05 13.53
CA GLU A 260 -15.44 24.88 13.84
C GLU A 260 -15.42 23.85 12.70
N ASP A 261 -15.58 24.30 11.46
CA ASP A 261 -15.47 23.46 10.27
C ASP A 261 -14.08 22.80 10.15
N MET A 262 -13.01 23.56 10.40
CA MET A 262 -11.63 23.05 10.38
C MET A 262 -11.38 22.02 11.47
N LEU A 263 -11.85 22.24 12.69
CA LEU A 263 -11.73 21.30 13.80
C LEU A 263 -12.53 20.02 13.52
N THR A 264 -13.73 20.16 12.96
CA THR A 264 -14.58 19.03 12.56
C THR A 264 -13.86 18.20 11.48
N LEU A 265 -13.36 18.85 10.43
CA LEU A 265 -12.63 18.15 9.36
C LEU A 265 -11.37 17.46 9.89
N SER A 266 -10.60 18.12 10.74
CA SER A 266 -9.41 17.53 11.39
C SER A 266 -9.73 16.27 12.20
N ARG A 267 -10.87 16.29 12.96
CA ARG A 267 -11.33 15.11 13.70
C ARG A 267 -11.76 13.97 12.77
N LEU A 268 -12.46 14.29 11.68
CA LEU A 268 -12.94 13.31 10.71
C LEU A 268 -11.80 12.65 9.93
N GLU A 269 -10.67 13.32 9.77
CA GLU A 269 -9.46 12.81 9.08
C GLU A 269 -8.55 11.99 10.00
N SER A 270 -8.70 12.11 11.31
CA SER A 270 -7.92 11.34 12.28
C SER A 270 -8.38 9.89 12.34
N ILE A 271 -7.43 8.96 12.17
CA ILE A 271 -7.66 7.51 12.28
C ILE A 271 -7.96 7.12 13.74
N ASP A 272 -7.51 7.92 14.71
CA ASP A 272 -7.62 7.62 16.14
C ASP A 272 -9.04 7.80 16.72
N HIS A 273 -9.97 8.33 15.92
CA HIS A 273 -11.36 8.56 16.36
C HIS A 273 -12.32 7.67 15.55
N PRO A 274 -12.55 6.41 15.94
CA PRO A 274 -13.54 5.56 15.28
C PRO A 274 -14.96 6.16 15.41
N VAL A 275 -15.78 5.92 14.40
CA VAL A 275 -17.20 6.33 14.45
C VAL A 275 -17.86 5.63 15.64
N ARG A 276 -18.44 6.40 16.56
CA ARG A 276 -19.32 5.85 17.58
C ARG A 276 -20.63 5.49 16.90
N ALA A 277 -20.80 4.23 16.55
CA ALA A 277 -22.02 3.74 15.93
C ALA A 277 -23.12 3.67 16.99
N GLU A 278 -24.03 4.64 16.98
CA GLU A 278 -25.21 4.74 17.82
C GLU A 278 -26.46 4.59 16.95
N HIS A 279 -27.59 4.27 17.56
CA HIS A 279 -28.86 4.26 16.86
C HIS A 279 -29.31 5.71 16.60
N VAL A 280 -29.39 6.09 15.34
CA VAL A 280 -29.73 7.43 14.89
C VAL A 280 -31.21 7.50 14.58
N HIS A 281 -31.97 8.24 15.38
CA HIS A 281 -33.35 8.54 15.09
C HIS A 281 -33.45 9.60 14.00
N ILE A 282 -33.64 9.14 12.78
CA ILE A 282 -33.59 9.98 11.60
C ILE A 282 -34.65 11.06 11.57
N ASP A 283 -35.87 10.77 12.01
CA ASP A 283 -36.94 11.76 12.11
C ASP A 283 -36.53 12.97 12.94
N GLN A 284 -35.94 12.73 14.13
CA GLN A 284 -35.50 13.78 15.02
C GLN A 284 -34.32 14.56 14.46
N LEU A 285 -33.36 13.85 13.84
CA LEU A 285 -32.18 14.46 13.27
C LEU A 285 -32.53 15.35 12.07
N LEU A 286 -33.34 14.86 11.14
CA LEU A 286 -33.74 15.64 9.96
C LEU A 286 -34.68 16.78 10.29
N GLU A 287 -35.54 16.63 11.31
CA GLU A 287 -36.37 17.73 11.80
C GLU A 287 -35.53 18.86 12.45
N LYS A 288 -34.40 18.50 13.11
CA LYS A 288 -33.42 19.47 13.58
C LYS A 288 -32.75 20.19 12.42
N VAL A 289 -32.29 19.45 11.40
CA VAL A 289 -31.71 20.02 10.18
C VAL A 289 -32.70 20.96 9.49
N ARG A 290 -33.98 20.58 9.38
CA ARG A 290 -35.01 21.40 8.80
C ARG A 290 -35.22 22.72 9.57
N ARG A 291 -35.23 22.66 10.89
CA ARG A 291 -35.37 23.88 11.75
C ARG A 291 -34.19 24.83 11.52
N ASP A 292 -32.97 24.32 11.41
CA ASP A 292 -31.80 25.15 11.18
C ASP A 292 -31.81 25.75 9.77
N ALA A 293 -32.26 24.98 8.77
CA ALA A 293 -32.46 25.47 7.41
C ALA A 293 -33.54 26.56 7.34
N LEU A 294 -34.67 26.42 8.08
CA LEU A 294 -35.71 27.46 8.18
C LEU A 294 -35.17 28.72 8.85
N ALA A 295 -34.41 28.61 9.92
CA ALA A 295 -33.75 29.73 10.58
C ALA A 295 -32.79 30.47 9.62
N LEU A 296 -31.95 29.73 8.86
CA LEU A 296 -31.04 30.29 7.87
C LEU A 296 -31.79 30.95 6.71
N SER A 297 -32.92 30.39 6.29
CA SER A 297 -33.77 30.91 5.22
C SER A 297 -34.41 32.25 5.60
N ALA A 298 -34.66 32.49 6.88
CA ALA A 298 -35.36 33.66 7.36
C ALA A 298 -36.70 33.92 6.62
N GLY A 299 -37.42 32.86 6.25
CA GLY A 299 -38.71 32.93 5.54
C GLY A 299 -38.60 33.20 4.02
N LYS A 300 -37.40 33.17 3.43
CA LYS A 300 -37.22 33.49 2.01
C LYS A 300 -37.44 32.28 1.08
N HIS A 301 -37.49 31.05 1.60
CA HIS A 301 -37.61 29.83 0.84
C HIS A 301 -38.67 28.91 1.39
N GLU A 302 -39.29 28.11 0.54
CA GLU A 302 -40.11 26.98 0.91
C GLU A 302 -39.19 25.79 1.23
N ILE A 303 -39.28 25.24 2.48
CA ILE A 303 -38.45 24.11 2.91
C ILE A 303 -39.35 22.92 3.24
N VAL A 304 -39.26 21.87 2.42
CA VAL A 304 -40.06 20.66 2.50
C VAL A 304 -39.19 19.52 3.01
N LEU A 305 -39.70 18.74 3.98
CA LEU A 305 -39.06 17.53 4.49
C LEU A 305 -40.03 16.36 4.33
N ASP A 306 -39.57 15.28 3.71
CA ASP A 306 -40.29 14.02 3.56
C ASP A 306 -39.41 12.86 4.09
N VAL A 307 -39.88 12.19 5.15
CA VAL A 307 -39.14 11.12 5.83
C VAL A 307 -39.96 9.84 5.74
N ASN A 308 -39.51 8.93 4.83
CA ASN A 308 -40.15 7.65 4.53
C ASN A 308 -39.19 6.46 4.61
N GLY A 309 -38.20 6.51 5.49
CA GLY A 309 -37.17 5.47 5.61
C GLY A 309 -36.86 5.07 7.03
N SER A 310 -36.07 4.01 7.16
CA SER A 310 -35.67 3.45 8.45
C SER A 310 -34.56 4.26 9.12
N ASP A 311 -34.44 4.11 10.44
CA ASP A 311 -33.27 4.57 11.20
C ASP A 311 -31.98 3.85 10.76
N VAL A 312 -30.83 4.43 11.10
CA VAL A 312 -29.52 3.91 10.76
C VAL A 312 -28.61 3.81 11.99
N MET A 313 -27.59 2.99 11.91
CA MET A 313 -26.47 3.02 12.84
C MET A 313 -25.43 4.01 12.35
N GLY A 314 -24.96 4.93 13.20
CA GLY A 314 -23.97 5.92 12.79
C GLY A 314 -23.61 6.91 13.90
N GLY A 315 -22.71 7.84 13.58
CA GLY A 315 -22.38 8.96 14.45
C GLY A 315 -23.41 10.08 14.31
N VAL A 316 -24.24 10.30 15.34
CA VAL A 316 -25.34 11.29 15.31
C VAL A 316 -24.82 12.68 14.95
N GLU A 317 -23.73 13.15 15.59
CA GLU A 317 -23.14 14.46 15.34
C GLU A 317 -22.54 14.58 13.94
N GLU A 318 -21.89 13.51 13.47
CA GLU A 318 -21.29 13.48 12.13
C GLU A 318 -22.37 13.55 11.04
N LEU A 319 -23.42 12.73 11.15
CA LEU A 319 -24.54 12.74 10.20
C LEU A 319 -25.31 14.06 10.23
N TYR A 320 -25.53 14.61 11.43
CA TYR A 320 -26.13 15.93 11.56
C TYR A 320 -25.31 17.02 10.86
N SER A 321 -23.98 17.01 11.05
CA SER A 321 -23.09 17.95 10.38
C SER A 321 -23.14 17.79 8.86
N ALA A 322 -23.13 16.54 8.34
CA ALA A 322 -23.19 16.29 6.92
C ALA A 322 -24.50 16.77 6.29
N PHE A 323 -25.65 16.40 6.87
CA PHE A 323 -26.97 16.77 6.34
C PHE A 323 -27.24 18.27 6.49
N GLY A 324 -26.80 18.85 7.61
CA GLY A 324 -26.86 20.29 7.84
C GLY A 324 -26.08 21.10 6.81
N ASN A 325 -24.87 20.64 6.45
CA ASN A 325 -24.07 21.28 5.39
C ASN A 325 -24.76 21.22 4.01
N LEU A 326 -25.39 20.10 3.67
CA LEU A 326 -26.15 19.97 2.42
C LEU A 326 -27.37 20.90 2.40
N ALA A 327 -28.15 20.92 3.49
CA ALA A 327 -29.31 21.79 3.61
C ALA A 327 -28.95 23.28 3.61
N ALA A 328 -27.90 23.67 4.34
CA ALA A 328 -27.40 25.04 4.36
C ALA A 328 -26.90 25.50 2.99
N ASN A 329 -26.23 24.65 2.25
CA ASN A 329 -25.82 24.96 0.87
C ASN A 329 -27.04 25.15 -0.03
N ALA A 330 -28.03 24.28 0.03
CA ALA A 330 -29.27 24.44 -0.74
C ALA A 330 -29.95 25.78 -0.46
N VAL A 331 -30.08 26.18 0.82
CA VAL A 331 -30.66 27.49 1.19
C VAL A 331 -29.81 28.65 0.67
N ARG A 332 -28.49 28.59 0.81
CA ARG A 332 -27.58 29.70 0.40
C ARG A 332 -27.55 29.95 -1.10
N TYR A 333 -27.69 28.89 -1.90
CA TYR A 333 -27.58 28.98 -3.36
C TYR A 333 -28.94 29.04 -4.09
N THR A 334 -30.03 29.04 -3.33
CA THR A 334 -31.39 29.25 -3.86
C THR A 334 -31.79 30.70 -3.72
N PRO A 335 -32.25 31.38 -4.80
CA PRO A 335 -32.80 32.73 -4.71
C PRO A 335 -34.08 32.76 -3.85
N ALA A 336 -34.41 33.94 -3.32
CA ALA A 336 -35.63 34.13 -2.57
C ALA A 336 -36.88 33.73 -3.37
N GLY A 337 -37.84 33.04 -2.77
CA GLY A 337 -39.02 32.45 -3.41
C GLY A 337 -38.78 31.04 -3.97
N GLY A 338 -37.54 30.51 -3.92
CA GLY A 338 -37.27 29.17 -4.36
C GLY A 338 -37.62 28.11 -3.31
N THR A 339 -37.49 26.81 -3.70
CA THR A 339 -37.87 25.65 -2.88
C THR A 339 -36.62 24.80 -2.62
N VAL A 340 -36.48 24.33 -1.35
CA VAL A 340 -35.50 23.33 -0.93
C VAL A 340 -36.25 22.12 -0.41
N SER A 341 -36.08 20.97 -1.05
CA SER A 341 -36.69 19.71 -0.62
C SER A 341 -35.66 18.75 -0.07
N MET A 342 -35.92 18.17 1.08
CA MET A 342 -35.14 17.13 1.73
C MET A 342 -35.99 15.86 1.80
N LYS A 343 -35.45 14.75 1.30
CA LYS A 343 -36.15 13.46 1.28
C LYS A 343 -35.27 12.38 1.85
N TRP A 344 -35.85 11.55 2.73
CA TRP A 344 -35.23 10.35 3.24
C TRP A 344 -36.08 9.14 2.89
N GLU A 345 -35.46 8.12 2.28
CA GLU A 345 -36.16 6.92 1.81
C GLU A 345 -35.30 5.66 1.92
N ASP A 346 -35.96 4.53 2.10
CA ASP A 346 -35.32 3.23 2.01
C ASP A 346 -35.00 2.86 0.56
N THR A 347 -33.87 2.18 0.37
CA THR A 347 -33.46 1.61 -0.92
C THR A 347 -33.20 0.12 -0.78
N ALA A 348 -32.98 -0.60 -1.88
CA ALA A 348 -32.68 -2.03 -1.85
C ALA A 348 -31.40 -2.36 -1.05
N THR A 349 -30.40 -1.46 -1.03
CA THR A 349 -29.09 -1.69 -0.41
C THR A 349 -28.85 -0.90 0.88
N GLY A 350 -29.75 -0.02 1.25
CA GLY A 350 -29.58 0.86 2.40
C GLY A 350 -30.64 1.94 2.49
N VAL A 351 -30.21 3.15 2.75
CA VAL A 351 -31.07 4.35 2.82
C VAL A 351 -30.51 5.46 1.95
N ARG A 352 -31.37 6.37 1.53
CA ARG A 352 -31.01 7.51 0.69
C ARG A 352 -31.52 8.81 1.31
N PHE A 353 -30.62 9.78 1.42
CA PHE A 353 -30.96 11.16 1.71
C PHE A 353 -30.74 12.01 0.47
N THR A 354 -31.75 12.76 0.05
CA THR A 354 -31.69 13.62 -1.13
C THR A 354 -32.03 15.05 -0.71
N VAL A 355 -31.18 16.00 -1.05
CA VAL A 355 -31.44 17.43 -0.94
C VAL A 355 -31.51 18.00 -2.36
N ARG A 356 -32.65 18.57 -2.70
CA ARG A 356 -32.85 19.21 -4.02
C ARG A 356 -33.20 20.67 -3.80
N ASP A 357 -32.56 21.54 -4.56
CA ASP A 357 -32.82 22.96 -4.60
C ASP A 357 -33.24 23.44 -6.00
N THR A 358 -33.93 24.56 -6.06
CA THR A 358 -34.28 25.30 -7.31
C THR A 358 -33.36 26.51 -7.51
N GLY A 359 -32.09 26.36 -7.11
CA GLY A 359 -31.11 27.43 -7.12
C GLY A 359 -30.44 27.68 -8.46
N ILE A 360 -29.31 28.38 -8.41
CA ILE A 360 -28.55 28.79 -9.60
C ILE A 360 -27.96 27.63 -10.41
N GLY A 361 -27.89 26.42 -9.82
CA GLY A 361 -27.23 25.25 -10.41
C GLY A 361 -25.71 25.40 -10.54
N ILE A 362 -25.08 24.34 -11.01
CA ILE A 362 -23.61 24.18 -11.04
C ILE A 362 -23.19 23.70 -12.43
N SER A 363 -22.17 24.31 -13.02
CA SER A 363 -21.59 23.84 -14.29
C SER A 363 -20.87 22.48 -14.12
N PRO A 364 -20.96 21.58 -15.11
CA PRO A 364 -20.39 20.23 -15.01
C PRO A 364 -18.89 20.20 -14.69
N GLU A 365 -18.13 21.16 -15.15
CA GLU A 365 -16.68 21.31 -14.92
C GLU A 365 -16.31 21.48 -13.43
N HIS A 366 -17.23 21.96 -12.60
CA HIS A 366 -17.02 22.20 -11.18
C HIS A 366 -17.44 21.00 -10.30
N ILE A 367 -18.33 20.12 -10.81
CA ILE A 367 -18.97 19.06 -10.00
C ILE A 367 -17.94 18.14 -9.34
N SER A 368 -16.91 17.72 -10.08
CA SER A 368 -15.87 16.82 -9.57
C SER A 368 -15.01 17.44 -8.46
N ARG A 369 -14.94 18.77 -8.42
CA ARG A 369 -14.10 19.54 -7.51
C ARG A 369 -14.82 20.09 -6.28
N LEU A 370 -16.16 20.03 -6.25
CA LEU A 370 -16.97 20.59 -5.17
C LEU A 370 -16.63 20.06 -3.77
N THR A 371 -16.11 18.84 -3.69
CA THR A 371 -15.69 18.21 -2.43
C THR A 371 -14.23 18.47 -2.05
N GLU A 372 -13.48 19.25 -2.89
CA GLU A 372 -12.15 19.72 -2.53
C GLU A 372 -12.25 20.78 -1.43
N ARG A 373 -11.27 20.82 -0.51
CA ARG A 373 -11.23 21.78 0.59
C ARG A 373 -11.06 23.20 0.06
N PHE A 374 -11.83 24.16 0.59
CA PHE A 374 -11.83 25.58 0.18
C PHE A 374 -12.22 25.83 -1.27
N TYR A 375 -12.71 24.80 -2.00
CA TYR A 375 -13.15 24.97 -3.37
C TYR A 375 -14.47 25.73 -3.43
N ARG A 376 -14.54 26.72 -4.33
CA ARG A 376 -15.72 27.57 -4.58
C ARG A 376 -15.79 27.90 -6.07
N VAL A 377 -16.99 27.80 -6.64
CA VAL A 377 -17.22 28.08 -8.06
C VAL A 377 -16.96 29.55 -8.39
N ASP A 378 -17.37 30.47 -7.52
CA ASP A 378 -17.26 31.91 -7.75
C ASP A 378 -16.75 32.64 -6.49
N LYS A 379 -15.52 33.20 -6.56
CA LYS A 379 -14.93 33.94 -5.43
C LYS A 379 -15.56 35.33 -5.21
N SER A 380 -16.22 35.90 -6.24
CA SER A 380 -16.81 37.24 -6.17
C SER A 380 -18.19 37.26 -5.53
N ARG A 381 -19.09 36.37 -5.91
CA ARG A 381 -20.43 36.19 -5.29
C ARG A 381 -20.37 35.59 -3.87
N SER A 382 -19.27 34.98 -3.55
CA SER A 382 -19.07 34.27 -2.30
C SER A 382 -18.95 35.19 -1.06
N ARG A 383 -18.76 36.51 -1.26
CA ARG A 383 -18.81 37.47 -0.14
C ARG A 383 -20.22 37.63 0.40
N GLU A 384 -21.25 37.47 -0.43
CA GLU A 384 -22.66 37.55 -0.05
C GLU A 384 -23.17 36.22 0.55
N THR A 385 -22.66 35.07 0.11
CA THR A 385 -23.16 33.75 0.54
C THR A 385 -22.46 33.16 1.77
N GLN A 386 -21.43 33.83 2.31
CA GLN A 386 -20.71 33.46 3.57
C GLN A 386 -20.24 32.01 3.69
N GLY A 387 -20.04 31.26 2.57
CA GLY A 387 -19.58 29.86 2.64
C GLY A 387 -18.09 29.73 2.93
N THR A 388 -17.69 28.76 3.75
CA THR A 388 -16.28 28.46 4.09
C THR A 388 -15.53 27.66 3.03
N GLY A 389 -16.26 26.97 2.13
CA GLY A 389 -15.71 26.01 1.17
C GLY A 389 -15.26 24.69 1.81
N LEU A 390 -15.59 24.46 3.08
CA LEU A 390 -15.28 23.23 3.81
C LEU A 390 -16.49 22.30 3.95
N GLY A 391 -17.71 22.79 3.88
CA GLY A 391 -18.92 22.02 4.16
C GLY A 391 -19.06 20.75 3.32
N LEU A 392 -18.81 20.79 2.00
CA LEU A 392 -18.88 19.58 1.15
C LEU A 392 -17.69 18.63 1.35
N ALA A 393 -16.54 19.13 1.76
CA ALA A 393 -15.43 18.30 2.19
C ALA A 393 -15.79 17.54 3.48
N ILE A 394 -16.44 18.21 4.45
CA ILE A 394 -16.97 17.58 5.67
C ILE A 394 -17.97 16.48 5.29
N VAL A 395 -18.94 16.77 4.41
CA VAL A 395 -19.90 15.76 3.92
C VAL A 395 -19.18 14.55 3.37
N LYS A 396 -18.20 14.73 2.49
CA LYS A 396 -17.41 13.64 1.91
C LYS A 396 -16.73 12.79 2.97
N HIS A 397 -16.05 13.40 3.95
CA HIS A 397 -15.34 12.67 5.01
C HIS A 397 -16.29 11.92 5.93
N VAL A 398 -17.42 12.53 6.31
CA VAL A 398 -18.48 11.84 7.08
C VAL A 398 -18.97 10.61 6.33
N LEU A 399 -19.27 10.75 5.04
CA LEU A 399 -19.77 9.64 4.24
C LEU A 399 -18.73 8.52 4.07
N LEU A 400 -17.45 8.85 3.85
CA LEU A 400 -16.37 7.87 3.82
C LEU A 400 -16.30 7.04 5.11
N ARG A 401 -16.44 7.69 6.27
CA ARG A 401 -16.44 7.04 7.58
C ARG A 401 -17.68 6.16 7.81
N HIS A 402 -18.78 6.49 7.16
CA HIS A 402 -20.05 5.75 7.22
C HIS A 402 -20.26 4.79 6.02
N ASN A 403 -19.19 4.49 5.25
CA ASN A 403 -19.27 3.67 4.03
C ASN A 403 -20.36 4.14 3.05
N GLY A 404 -20.65 5.45 3.07
CA GLY A 404 -21.61 6.09 2.22
C GLY A 404 -21.02 6.69 0.96
N THR A 405 -21.88 7.08 0.04
CA THR A 405 -21.49 7.75 -1.22
C THR A 405 -22.29 9.03 -1.43
N LEU A 406 -21.65 10.03 -2.03
CA LEU A 406 -22.28 11.28 -2.49
C LEU A 406 -22.35 11.28 -4.00
N SER A 407 -23.52 11.55 -4.56
CA SER A 407 -23.68 11.85 -5.98
C SER A 407 -24.33 13.22 -6.16
N ILE A 408 -23.90 13.98 -7.16
CA ILE A 408 -24.32 15.34 -7.42
C ILE A 408 -24.82 15.43 -8.86
N SER A 409 -26.05 15.90 -9.03
CA SER A 409 -26.63 16.19 -10.34
C SER A 409 -27.09 17.64 -10.34
N SER A 410 -26.61 18.44 -11.29
CA SER A 410 -26.94 19.86 -11.35
C SER A 410 -26.92 20.35 -12.78
N GLU A 411 -27.79 21.35 -13.05
CA GLU A 411 -27.86 22.02 -14.32
C GLU A 411 -27.96 23.54 -14.07
N PRO A 412 -27.10 24.34 -14.68
CA PRO A 412 -27.14 25.80 -14.53
C PRO A 412 -28.54 26.38 -14.79
N GLY A 413 -29.03 27.17 -13.85
CA GLY A 413 -30.36 27.79 -13.90
C GLY A 413 -31.56 26.92 -13.51
N LYS A 414 -31.33 25.60 -13.20
CA LYS A 414 -32.43 24.69 -12.82
C LYS A 414 -32.30 24.17 -11.39
N GLY A 415 -31.17 24.43 -10.73
CA GLY A 415 -30.86 23.97 -9.37
C GLY A 415 -29.99 22.73 -9.32
N SER A 416 -29.83 22.17 -8.12
CA SER A 416 -28.95 21.04 -7.85
C SER A 416 -29.68 19.97 -7.03
N THR A 417 -29.20 18.73 -7.17
CA THR A 417 -29.65 17.58 -6.39
C THR A 417 -28.43 16.87 -5.82
N PHE A 418 -28.32 16.85 -4.52
CA PHE A 418 -27.31 16.13 -3.75
C PHE A 418 -27.92 14.87 -3.20
N THR A 419 -27.36 13.70 -3.54
CA THR A 419 -27.88 12.40 -3.13
C THR A 419 -26.81 11.67 -2.33
N VAL A 420 -27.15 11.34 -1.08
CA VAL A 420 -26.34 10.54 -0.17
C VAL A 420 -26.93 9.14 -0.11
N ASN A 421 -26.13 8.10 -0.32
CA ASN A 421 -26.55 6.72 -0.05
C ASN A 421 -25.72 6.17 1.12
N LEU A 422 -26.40 5.59 2.11
CA LEU A 422 -25.79 4.98 3.30
C LEU A 422 -26.26 3.53 3.44
N PRO A 423 -25.40 2.60 3.89
CA PRO A 423 -25.83 1.25 4.29
C PRO A 423 -26.66 1.33 5.57
N LYS A 424 -27.64 0.44 5.74
CA LYS A 424 -28.48 0.37 6.98
C LYS A 424 -27.65 0.02 8.22
N THR A 425 -26.64 -0.82 8.02
CA THR A 425 -25.69 -1.19 9.08
C THR A 425 -24.31 -0.66 8.72
N LEU A 426 -23.68 0.10 9.59
CA LEU A 426 -22.24 0.28 9.52
C LEU A 426 -21.61 -1.11 9.68
N ALA A 427 -21.06 -1.66 8.59
CA ALA A 427 -20.15 -2.78 8.73
C ALA A 427 -19.05 -2.32 9.70
N ALA A 428 -18.78 -3.11 10.75
CA ALA A 428 -17.66 -2.84 11.64
C ALA A 428 -16.45 -2.54 10.77
N ALA A 429 -15.87 -1.35 10.93
CA ALA A 429 -14.66 -1.00 10.19
C ALA A 429 -13.66 -2.14 10.38
N PRO A 430 -12.99 -2.63 9.31
CA PRO A 430 -11.94 -3.61 9.47
C PRO A 430 -10.94 -2.99 10.46
N GLN A 431 -10.83 -3.61 11.65
CA GLN A 431 -9.77 -3.26 12.58
C GLN A 431 -8.47 -3.36 11.77
N PRO A 432 -7.63 -2.31 11.74
CA PRO A 432 -6.30 -2.46 11.20
C PRO A 432 -5.69 -3.66 11.93
N ALA A 433 -5.25 -4.65 11.16
CA ALA A 433 -4.63 -5.85 11.67
C ALA A 433 -3.57 -5.41 12.66
N ALA A 434 -3.86 -5.55 13.95
CA ALA A 434 -2.90 -5.34 15.01
C ALA A 434 -1.74 -6.27 14.68
N ALA A 435 -0.61 -5.67 14.40
CA ALA A 435 0.64 -6.33 14.16
C ALA A 435 0.78 -7.49 15.14
N LEU A 436 0.89 -8.69 14.61
CA LEU A 436 1.49 -9.83 15.28
C LEU A 436 2.95 -9.44 15.64
N ALA A 437 3.10 -8.78 16.78
CA ALA A 437 4.34 -8.60 17.49
C ALA A 437 4.12 -9.15 18.88
N ALA A 438 4.28 -10.46 19.02
CA ALA A 438 4.66 -11.15 20.25
C ALA A 438 4.76 -12.67 19.95
N ASN A 439 5.92 -13.13 19.52
CA ASN A 439 6.70 -14.22 20.11
C ASN A 439 7.94 -14.47 19.26
#